data_0617f68cd48b8c357aa0f3b6cb1f0baf
#
_entry.id   0617f68cd48b8c357aa0f3b6cb1f0baf
#
_cell.length_a   1.000
_cell.length_b   1.000
_cell.length_c   1.000
_cell.angle_alpha   90.00
_cell.angle_beta   90.00
_cell.angle_gamma   90.00
#
_symmetry.space_group_name_H-M   'P 1'
#
loop_
_entity.id
_entity.type
_entity.pdbx_description
1 polymer ?
#
loop_
_entity_poly.entity_id
_entity_poly.type
_entity_poly.pdbx_seq_one_letter_code
_entity_poly.pdbx_strand_id
1 'polypeptide(L)'
;MKKNLSEVPFDELKGKNFEIIRVVELLCEVCGKPLDTKQKSVRETAILSEESFRNLLNRAAMHDRAEVDTETGRIYFYDHDFPGDVHAECIAKL
;
A
#
# COMPACT_ATOMS: atom_id res chain seq x y z
N MET A 1 2.39 14.24 3.53
CA MET A 1 3.58 13.39 3.41
C MET A 1 3.27 11.99 3.90
N LYS A 2 3.67 10.97 3.16
CA LYS A 2 3.47 9.57 3.54
C LYS A 2 4.58 9.12 4.46
N LYS A 3 4.20 8.43 5.52
CA LYS A 3 5.14 7.80 6.46
C LYS A 3 4.80 6.33 6.59
N ASN A 4 5.78 5.53 6.96
CA ASN A 4 5.52 4.11 7.25
C ASN A 4 4.54 4.03 8.43
N LEU A 5 3.52 3.19 8.31
CA LEU A 5 2.48 3.06 9.33
C LEU A 5 3.05 2.69 10.70
N SER A 6 4.11 1.87 10.74
CA SER A 6 4.76 1.47 11.98
C SER A 6 5.57 2.57 12.66
N GLU A 7 5.86 3.65 11.95
CA GLU A 7 6.64 4.78 12.47
C GLU A 7 5.78 5.91 13.01
N VAL A 8 4.47 5.87 12.78
CA VAL A 8 3.55 6.92 13.22
C VAL A 8 2.94 6.52 14.56
N PRO A 9 3.04 7.38 15.58
CA PRO A 9 2.42 7.11 16.87
C PRO A 9 0.89 7.07 16.74
N PHE A 10 0.26 6.16 17.47
CA PHE A 10 -1.19 6.05 17.46
C PHE A 10 -1.88 7.38 17.85
N ASP A 11 -1.29 8.14 18.76
CA ASP A 11 -1.86 9.41 19.24
C ASP A 11 -2.10 10.41 18.10
N GLU A 12 -1.31 10.35 17.03
CA GLU A 12 -1.50 11.18 15.84
C GLU A 12 -2.67 10.73 14.98
N LEU A 13 -3.09 9.48 15.12
CA LEU A 13 -4.11 8.87 14.27
C LEU A 13 -5.44 8.67 15.00
N LYS A 14 -5.42 8.74 16.32
CA LYS A 14 -6.56 8.43 17.18
C LYS A 14 -7.78 9.28 16.83
N GLY A 15 -8.92 8.63 16.65
CA GLY A 15 -10.20 9.30 16.43
C GLY A 15 -10.38 9.92 15.05
N LYS A 16 -9.38 9.83 14.19
CA LYS A 16 -9.47 10.33 12.80
C LYS A 16 -10.06 9.26 11.89
N ASN A 17 -10.76 9.72 10.88
CA ASN A 17 -11.32 8.83 9.86
C ASN A 17 -10.33 8.65 8.71
N PHE A 18 -10.06 7.40 8.35
CA PHE A 18 -9.13 7.07 7.28
C PHE A 18 -9.80 6.19 6.23
N GLU A 19 -9.43 6.43 4.97
CA GLU A 19 -9.69 5.48 3.89
C GLU A 19 -8.55 4.49 3.82
N ILE A 20 -8.87 3.20 3.76
CA ILE A 20 -7.89 2.13 3.63
C ILE A 20 -7.87 1.69 2.17
N ILE A 21 -6.72 1.84 1.53
CA ILE A 21 -6.55 1.63 0.11
C ILE A 21 -5.51 0.53 -0.11
N ARG A 22 -5.84 -0.44 -0.94
CA ARG A 22 -4.89 -1.42 -1.43
C ARG A 22 -4.33 -0.95 -2.76
N VAL A 23 -2.99 -0.96 -2.86
CA VAL A 23 -2.29 -0.63 -4.10
C VAL A 23 -1.50 -1.86 -4.52
N VAL A 24 -1.76 -2.36 -5.72
CA VAL A 24 -0.99 -3.46 -6.30
C VAL A 24 -0.08 -2.89 -7.37
N GLU A 25 1.22 -2.99 -7.15
CA GLU A 25 2.23 -2.63 -8.15
C GLU A 25 2.45 -3.81 -9.08
N LEU A 26 2.28 -3.59 -10.38
CA LEU A 26 2.50 -4.62 -11.38
C LEU A 26 3.96 -4.55 -11.82
N LEU A 27 4.64 -5.68 -11.75
CA LEU A 27 6.08 -5.76 -12.02
C LEU A 27 6.36 -6.48 -13.33
N CYS A 28 7.41 -6.04 -14.01
CA CYS A 28 7.91 -6.69 -15.21
C CYS A 28 8.48 -8.06 -14.87
N GLU A 29 8.10 -9.10 -15.59
CA GLU A 29 8.62 -10.46 -15.37
C GLU A 29 10.09 -10.62 -15.69
N VAL A 30 10.66 -9.74 -16.51
CA VAL A 30 12.06 -9.83 -16.92
C VAL A 30 12.98 -9.11 -15.95
N CYS A 31 12.69 -7.85 -15.64
CA CYS A 31 13.59 -7.03 -14.82
C CYS A 31 13.13 -6.83 -13.37
N GLY A 32 11.89 -7.20 -13.06
CA GLY A 32 11.33 -7.02 -11.71
C GLY A 32 11.02 -5.60 -11.31
N LYS A 33 11.16 -4.64 -12.22
CA LYS A 33 10.86 -3.24 -11.95
C LYS A 33 9.39 -2.93 -12.20
N PRO A 34 8.82 -1.91 -11.54
CA PRO A 34 7.42 -1.56 -11.74
C PRO A 34 7.08 -1.22 -13.20
N LEU A 35 5.95 -1.75 -13.64
CA LEU A 35 5.31 -1.33 -14.89
C LEU A 35 4.60 0.00 -14.65
N ASP A 36 4.20 0.68 -15.73
CA ASP A 36 3.53 1.98 -15.64
C ASP A 36 2.16 1.94 -14.99
N THR A 37 1.53 0.77 -14.92
CA THR A 37 0.19 0.61 -14.40
C THR A 37 0.19 0.11 -12.96
N LYS A 38 -0.74 0.66 -12.16
CA LYS A 38 -0.99 0.22 -10.79
C LYS A 38 -2.48 0.01 -10.61
N GLN A 39 -2.84 -1.00 -9.83
CA GLN A 39 -4.22 -1.23 -9.44
C GLN A 39 -4.45 -0.67 -8.05
N LYS A 40 -5.46 0.19 -7.91
CA LYS A 40 -5.85 0.76 -6.63
C LYS A 40 -7.30 0.41 -6.33
N SER A 41 -7.57 0.02 -5.11
CA SER A 41 -8.94 -0.23 -4.66
C SER A 41 -9.11 0.27 -3.24
N VAL A 42 -10.20 1.03 -3.02
CA VAL A 42 -10.60 1.42 -1.67
C VAL A 42 -11.26 0.20 -1.03
N ARG A 43 -10.72 -0.24 0.10
CA ARG A 43 -11.23 -1.41 0.81
C ARG A 43 -12.30 -1.05 1.81
N GLU A 44 -12.03 -0.03 2.61
CA GLU A 44 -12.92 0.37 3.70
C GLU A 44 -12.53 1.74 4.22
N THR A 45 -13.43 2.32 5.02
CA THR A 45 -13.10 3.49 5.83
C THR A 45 -13.20 3.10 7.28
N ALA A 46 -12.36 3.68 8.11
CA ALA A 46 -12.34 3.37 9.54
C ALA A 46 -11.97 4.60 10.36
N ILE A 47 -12.63 4.73 11.51
CA ILE A 47 -12.18 5.64 12.55
C ILE A 47 -11.21 4.85 13.41
N LEU A 48 -9.98 5.37 13.55
CA LEU A 48 -8.94 4.62 14.23
C LEU A 48 -9.09 4.65 15.75
N SER A 49 -9.39 3.48 16.30
CA SER A 49 -9.28 3.16 17.72
C SER A 49 -7.98 2.41 17.94
N GLU A 50 -7.63 2.20 19.21
CA GLU A 50 -6.46 1.41 19.56
C GLU A 50 -6.52 0.00 18.98
N GLU A 51 -7.70 -0.63 19.05
CA GLU A 51 -7.91 -1.97 18.51
C GLU A 51 -7.78 -2.02 16.99
N SER A 52 -8.41 -1.09 16.28
CA SER A 52 -8.34 -1.05 14.82
C SER A 52 -6.93 -0.71 14.33
N PHE A 53 -6.22 0.15 15.04
CA PHE A 53 -4.82 0.45 14.72
C PHE A 53 -3.94 -0.79 14.85
N ARG A 54 -4.12 -1.54 15.94
CA ARG A 54 -3.39 -2.79 16.16
C ARG A 54 -3.69 -3.81 15.06
N ASN A 55 -4.95 -3.92 14.66
CA ASN A 55 -5.35 -4.79 13.56
C ASN A 55 -4.72 -4.38 12.24
N LEU A 56 -4.63 -3.07 11.98
CA LEU A 56 -3.97 -2.56 10.77
C LEU A 56 -2.47 -2.87 10.76
N LEU A 57 -1.80 -2.75 11.90
CA LEU A 57 -0.39 -3.12 12.02
C LEU A 57 -0.17 -4.62 11.77
N ASN A 58 -1.07 -5.46 12.30
CA ASN A 58 -1.01 -6.90 12.05
C ASN A 58 -1.22 -7.22 10.57
N ARG A 59 -2.16 -6.53 9.91
CA ARG A 59 -2.41 -6.68 8.48
C ARG A 59 -1.22 -6.19 7.66
N ALA A 60 -0.53 -5.15 8.10
CA ALA A 60 0.63 -4.61 7.40
C ALA A 60 1.75 -5.64 7.25
N ALA A 61 1.86 -6.57 8.21
CA ALA A 61 2.85 -7.65 8.14
C ALA A 61 2.58 -8.64 7.00
N MET A 62 1.36 -8.65 6.45
CA MET A 62 0.96 -9.51 5.33
C MET A 62 1.12 -8.84 3.97
N HIS A 63 1.57 -7.59 3.94
CA HIS A 63 1.79 -6.80 2.74
C HIS A 63 3.26 -6.39 2.64
N ASP A 64 3.69 -5.94 1.48
CA ASP A 64 5.08 -5.51 1.28
C ASP A 64 5.42 -4.30 2.14
N ARG A 65 4.50 -3.35 2.22
CA ARG A 65 4.64 -2.20 3.11
C ARG A 65 3.28 -1.55 3.35
N ALA A 66 3.20 -0.74 4.37
CA ALA A 66 2.03 0.07 4.67
C ALA A 66 2.47 1.50 4.97
N GLU A 67 1.77 2.46 4.38
CA GLU A 67 2.06 3.86 4.56
C GLU A 67 0.79 4.61 4.96
N VAL A 68 0.95 5.69 5.72
CA VAL A 68 -0.15 6.56 6.11
C VAL A 68 0.15 7.98 5.66
N ASP A 69 -0.88 8.62 5.09
CA ASP A 69 -0.87 10.03 4.74
C ASP A 69 -1.85 10.74 5.67
N THR A 70 -1.32 11.46 6.65
CA THR A 70 -2.15 12.14 7.65
C THR A 70 -2.81 13.39 7.07
N GLU A 71 -2.28 13.96 6.01
CA GLU A 71 -2.85 15.14 5.37
C GLU A 71 -4.12 14.81 4.60
N THR A 72 -4.14 13.67 3.91
CA THR A 72 -5.29 13.23 3.10
C THR A 72 -6.21 12.28 3.84
N GLY A 73 -5.78 11.73 4.98
CA GLY A 73 -6.55 10.74 5.71
C GLY A 73 -6.63 9.40 5.00
N ARG A 74 -5.53 8.94 4.43
CA ARG A 74 -5.46 7.67 3.69
C ARG A 74 -4.37 6.77 4.23
N ILE A 75 -4.67 5.47 4.30
CA ILE A 75 -3.72 4.42 4.65
C ILE A 75 -3.59 3.52 3.44
N TYR A 76 -2.36 3.29 3.01
CA TYR A 76 -2.07 2.50 1.82
C TYR A 76 -1.37 1.20 2.22
N PHE A 77 -1.91 0.07 1.74
CA PHE A 77 -1.25 -1.22 1.81
C PHE A 77 -0.74 -1.57 0.42
N TYR A 78 0.56 -1.81 0.30
CA TYR A 78 1.22 -2.07 -0.98
C TYR A 78 1.55 -3.55 -1.13
N ASP A 79 1.16 -4.09 -2.26
CA ASP A 79 1.53 -5.42 -2.71
C ASP A 79 2.12 -5.31 -4.12
N HIS A 80 2.66 -6.39 -4.62
CA HIS A 80 3.11 -6.48 -6.00
C HIS A 80 2.61 -7.76 -6.63
N ASP A 81 2.53 -7.76 -7.96
CA ASP A 81 2.11 -8.92 -8.74
C ASP A 81 2.88 -8.95 -10.06
N PHE A 82 3.00 -10.14 -10.62
CA PHE A 82 3.61 -10.38 -11.92
C PHE A 82 2.52 -10.79 -12.90
N PRO A 83 1.93 -9.85 -13.66
CA PRO A 83 0.78 -10.15 -14.50
C PRO A 83 1.14 -10.88 -15.83
N GLY A 84 2.41 -11.16 -16.05
CA GLY A 84 2.88 -11.73 -17.32
C GLY A 84 3.33 -10.68 -18.33
N ASP A 85 3.19 -9.41 -18.01
CA ASP A 85 3.60 -8.32 -18.88
C ASP A 85 5.07 -7.98 -18.68
N VAL A 86 5.69 -7.41 -19.71
CA VAL A 86 7.07 -6.97 -19.68
C VAL A 86 7.17 -5.56 -20.28
N HIS A 87 8.21 -4.82 -19.89
CA HIS A 87 8.52 -3.56 -20.55
C HIS A 87 8.88 -3.81 -22.02
N ALA A 88 8.58 -2.83 -22.89
CA ALA A 88 8.92 -2.93 -24.31
C ALA A 88 10.42 -3.19 -24.52
N GLU A 89 11.26 -2.54 -23.73
CA GLU A 89 12.72 -2.70 -23.78
C GLU A 89 13.19 -4.06 -23.29
N CYS A 90 12.39 -4.76 -22.49
CA CYS A 90 12.72 -6.09 -21.98
C CYS A 90 12.33 -7.22 -22.95
N ILE A 91 11.50 -6.94 -23.92
CA ILE A 91 11.07 -7.95 -24.90
C ILE A 91 12.28 -8.54 -25.65
N ALA A 92 13.27 -7.73 -25.94
CA ALA A 92 14.50 -8.17 -26.60
C ALA A 92 15.37 -9.11 -25.77
N LYS A 93 15.08 -9.24 -24.47
CA LYS A 93 15.81 -10.12 -23.55
C LYS A 93 15.15 -11.47 -23.33
N LEU A 94 13.99 -11.66 -23.92
CA LEU A 94 13.24 -12.93 -23.81
C LEU A 94 13.84 -14.04 -24.68
#